data_5931499efd02f61f56256a473765f649
#
_entry.id   5931499efd02f61f56256a473765f649
#
_cell.length_a   1.000
_cell.length_b   1.000
_cell.length_c   1.000
_cell.angle_alpha   90.00
_cell.angle_beta   90.00
_cell.angle_gamma   90.00
#
_symmetry.space_group_name_H-M   'P 1'
#
loop_
_entity.id
_entity.type
_entity.pdbx_description
1 polymer ?
#
loop_
_entity_poly.entity_id
_entity_poly.type
_entity_poly.pdbx_seq_one_letter_code
_entity_poly.pdbx_strand_id
1 'polypeptide(L)'
;MSKIFYNEAKMRRERAEAEKQELQRRKELTEQMFHGMARIVDRFVVCDLENDRYEYHERRGKELYPTEGSYLDLLSWLSRQYAILTDGENAKLTRMLSPENLRAQLKTPXXXXAQLKEEKDSIKFEYATRDRKNFLMMTVVPVGWQNGRLTQIIMISQDMSGQHILQELANTDGLTGLLNKRYFDAVTRALVHQEQAFVLFYLDLDRFKSVNDTYGHEVGDKLLQAVAKRLQSCIRNQDYAFRMGGDEFALLTIGAMSPEEAHRKVELICKTVAAPYHVAGSLLTIGTSCGFALYPEEGTDTDKITRLADQRMYKHKQKSHALQDQGLYG
;
A
#
# COMPACT_ATOMS: atom_id res chain seq x y z
N MET A 1 46.49 41.70 -45.36
CA MET A 1 45.23 40.94 -45.33
C MET A 1 45.39 39.46 -44.94
N SER A 2 46.39 38.76 -45.43
CA SER A 2 46.64 37.33 -45.18
C SER A 2 46.80 36.92 -43.69
N LYS A 3 47.49 37.75 -42.90
CA LYS A 3 47.79 37.47 -41.47
C LYS A 3 46.54 37.56 -40.57
N ILE A 4 45.57 38.42 -40.90
CA ILE A 4 44.35 38.63 -40.16
C ILE A 4 43.42 37.36 -40.35
N PHE A 5 43.22 36.94 -41.58
CA PHE A 5 42.45 35.73 -41.91
C PHE A 5 43.03 34.47 -41.30
N TYR A 6 44.35 34.35 -41.27
CA TYR A 6 45.02 33.19 -40.62
C TYR A 6 44.76 33.17 -39.10
N ASN A 7 44.89 34.34 -38.45
CA ASN A 7 44.61 34.42 -37.01
C ASN A 7 43.16 34.14 -36.67
N GLU A 8 42.18 34.63 -37.46
CA GLU A 8 40.77 34.32 -37.29
C GLU A 8 40.47 32.82 -37.46
N ALA A 9 41.02 32.19 -38.46
CA ALA A 9 40.85 30.74 -38.69
C ALA A 9 41.46 29.92 -37.54
N LYS A 10 42.61 30.33 -37.03
CA LYS A 10 43.28 29.72 -35.87
C LYS A 10 42.41 29.86 -34.61
N MET A 11 41.91 31.05 -34.31
CA MET A 11 41.01 31.31 -33.15
C MET A 11 39.71 30.50 -33.23
N ARG A 12 39.13 30.37 -34.43
CA ARG A 12 37.92 29.54 -34.63
C ARG A 12 38.20 28.06 -34.34
N ARG A 13 39.33 27.54 -34.79
CA ARG A 13 39.76 26.14 -34.49
C ARG A 13 39.98 25.94 -33.00
N GLU A 14 40.69 26.82 -32.33
CA GLU A 14 40.93 26.74 -30.88
C GLU A 14 39.64 26.79 -30.08
N ARG A 15 38.66 27.64 -30.47
CA ARG A 15 37.33 27.67 -29.85
C ARG A 15 36.56 26.38 -30.09
N ALA A 16 36.55 25.85 -31.30
CA ALA A 16 35.88 24.59 -31.63
C ALA A 16 36.47 23.40 -30.86
N GLU A 17 37.80 23.36 -30.71
CA GLU A 17 38.47 22.34 -29.90
C GLU A 17 38.17 22.48 -28.42
N ALA A 18 38.13 23.68 -27.87
CA ALA A 18 37.76 23.94 -26.48
C ALA A 18 36.29 23.54 -26.22
N GLU A 19 35.37 23.90 -27.12
CA GLU A 19 33.96 23.50 -27.05
C GLU A 19 33.79 21.96 -27.10
N LYS A 20 34.54 21.30 -27.98
CA LYS A 20 34.55 19.83 -28.08
C LYS A 20 35.08 19.18 -26.80
N GLN A 21 36.16 19.72 -26.22
CA GLN A 21 36.75 19.23 -24.96
C GLN A 21 35.75 19.40 -23.80
N GLU A 22 35.09 20.57 -23.70
CA GLU A 22 34.09 20.85 -22.68
C GLU A 22 32.90 19.91 -22.80
N LEU A 23 32.43 19.68 -24.04
CA LEU A 23 31.33 18.75 -24.29
C LEU A 23 31.73 17.32 -23.89
N GLN A 24 32.95 16.90 -24.24
CA GLN A 24 33.47 15.56 -23.86
C GLN A 24 33.55 15.41 -22.34
N ARG A 25 34.06 16.43 -21.65
CA ARG A 25 34.17 16.45 -20.19
C ARG A 25 32.77 16.36 -19.52
N ARG A 26 31.79 17.09 -20.06
CA ARG A 26 30.40 17.03 -19.57
C ARG A 26 29.83 15.64 -19.73
N LYS A 27 30.07 14.99 -20.89
CA LYS A 27 29.63 13.61 -21.13
C LYS A 27 30.22 12.64 -20.11
N GLU A 28 31.54 12.72 -19.90
CA GLU A 28 32.23 11.84 -18.94
C GLU A 28 31.73 12.04 -17.50
N LEU A 29 31.48 13.29 -17.11
CA LEU A 29 30.92 13.59 -15.79
C LEU A 29 29.52 13.03 -15.66
N THR A 30 28.68 13.18 -16.68
CA THR A 30 27.31 12.63 -16.71
C THR A 30 27.33 11.09 -16.60
N GLU A 31 28.21 10.43 -17.34
CA GLU A 31 28.38 8.97 -17.26
C GLU A 31 28.83 8.54 -15.85
N GLN A 32 29.77 9.27 -15.25
CA GLN A 32 30.22 8.99 -13.87
C GLN A 32 29.07 9.15 -12.87
N MET A 33 28.25 10.19 -13.02
CA MET A 33 27.06 10.40 -12.20
C MET A 33 26.05 9.25 -12.36
N PHE A 34 25.77 8.82 -13.59
CA PHE A 34 24.88 7.70 -13.86
C PHE A 34 25.42 6.40 -13.26
N HIS A 35 26.71 6.12 -13.38
CA HIS A 35 27.34 4.97 -12.73
C HIS A 35 27.25 5.06 -11.19
N GLY A 36 27.38 6.24 -10.62
CA GLY A 36 27.20 6.48 -9.20
C GLY A 36 25.76 6.21 -8.76
N MET A 37 24.79 6.74 -9.50
CA MET A 37 23.36 6.52 -9.23
C MET A 37 22.98 5.03 -9.33
N ALA A 38 23.48 4.32 -10.34
CA ALA A 38 23.24 2.91 -10.53
C ALA A 38 23.76 2.02 -9.38
N ARG A 39 24.64 2.53 -8.52
CA ARG A 39 25.08 1.83 -7.30
C ARG A 39 24.11 1.98 -6.13
N ILE A 40 23.32 3.03 -6.14
CA ILE A 40 22.40 3.41 -5.04
C ILE A 40 20.97 3.04 -5.37
N VAL A 41 20.59 3.16 -6.64
CA VAL A 41 19.22 2.99 -7.13
C VAL A 41 19.16 1.77 -8.06
N ASP A 42 18.15 0.94 -7.89
CA ASP A 42 18.00 -0.28 -8.69
C ASP A 42 17.69 0.02 -10.17
N ARG A 43 16.86 1.03 -10.41
CA ARG A 43 16.42 1.41 -11.77
C ARG A 43 16.17 2.91 -11.85
N PHE A 44 16.61 3.52 -12.95
CA PHE A 44 16.20 4.89 -13.27
C PHE A 44 16.09 5.09 -14.78
N VAL A 45 15.31 6.07 -15.16
CA VAL A 45 15.07 6.44 -16.56
C VAL A 45 15.29 7.94 -16.69
N VAL A 46 16.14 8.34 -17.61
CA VAL A 46 16.31 9.75 -17.99
C VAL A 46 15.38 10.02 -19.16
N CYS A 47 14.52 11.02 -19.05
CA CYS A 47 13.50 11.30 -20.06
C CYS A 47 13.64 12.73 -20.58
N ASP A 48 13.66 12.87 -21.91
CA ASP A 48 13.59 14.13 -22.62
C ASP A 48 12.14 14.31 -23.11
N LEU A 49 11.41 15.19 -22.45
CA LEU A 49 9.98 15.44 -22.71
C LEU A 49 9.75 16.32 -23.95
N GLU A 50 10.80 16.91 -24.50
CA GLU A 50 10.72 17.79 -25.66
C GLU A 50 10.91 17.00 -26.96
N ASN A 51 11.85 16.05 -26.92
CA ASN A 51 12.19 15.21 -28.07
C ASN A 51 11.53 13.83 -28.03
N ASP A 52 10.65 13.58 -27.06
CA ASP A 52 9.98 12.30 -26.85
C ASP A 52 10.97 11.13 -26.76
N ARG A 53 11.99 11.26 -25.91
CA ARG A 53 13.03 10.23 -25.77
C ARG A 53 13.23 9.83 -24.31
N TYR A 54 13.65 8.59 -24.10
CA TYR A 54 14.13 8.13 -22.80
C TYR A 54 15.40 7.31 -22.98
N GLU A 55 16.17 7.21 -21.87
CA GLU A 55 17.31 6.32 -21.71
C GLU A 55 17.16 5.59 -20.37
N TYR A 56 17.15 4.25 -20.41
CA TYR A 56 16.86 3.38 -19.27
C TYR A 56 18.16 2.80 -18.70
N HIS A 57 18.31 2.85 -17.39
CA HIS A 57 19.46 2.33 -16.65
C HIS A 57 18.99 1.40 -15.53
N GLU A 58 19.56 0.18 -15.46
CA GLU A 58 19.24 -0.83 -14.45
C GLU A 58 20.52 -1.45 -13.90
N ARG A 59 20.58 -1.64 -12.57
CA ARG A 59 21.73 -2.19 -11.87
C ARG A 59 21.86 -3.72 -12.04
N ARG A 60 20.74 -4.43 -11.98
CA ARG A 60 20.70 -5.91 -12.06
C ARG A 60 19.40 -6.31 -12.75
N GLY A 61 19.52 -6.99 -13.85
CA GLY A 61 18.32 -7.54 -14.41
C GLY A 61 18.45 -8.06 -15.83
N LYS A 62 17.49 -8.82 -16.21
CA LYS A 62 17.20 -9.07 -17.62
C LYS A 62 16.59 -7.80 -18.17
N GLU A 63 17.11 -7.30 -19.26
CA GLU A 63 16.55 -6.15 -19.96
C GLU A 63 15.05 -6.39 -20.21
N LEU A 64 14.24 -5.77 -19.38
CA LEU A 64 12.78 -5.90 -19.45
C LEU A 64 12.19 -4.94 -20.49
N TYR A 65 12.97 -3.96 -20.91
CA TYR A 65 12.55 -2.93 -21.85
C TYR A 65 13.77 -2.40 -22.63
N PRO A 66 13.59 -1.89 -23.86
CA PRO A 66 14.70 -1.30 -24.61
C PRO A 66 15.40 -0.19 -23.82
N THR A 67 16.71 -0.13 -23.93
CA THR A 67 17.53 0.85 -23.20
C THR A 67 17.31 2.29 -23.63
N GLU A 68 16.71 2.52 -24.79
CA GLU A 68 16.34 3.85 -25.30
C GLU A 68 15.10 3.75 -26.21
N GLY A 69 14.35 4.84 -26.36
CA GLY A 69 13.18 4.89 -27.22
C GLY A 69 12.30 6.11 -26.99
N SER A 70 11.04 6.01 -27.41
CA SER A 70 10.01 7.03 -27.21
C SER A 70 9.51 7.01 -25.78
N TYR A 71 9.47 8.17 -25.14
CA TYR A 71 8.90 8.33 -23.78
C TYR A 71 7.41 7.94 -23.73
N LEU A 72 6.65 8.28 -24.76
CA LEU A 72 5.21 7.94 -24.82
C LEU A 72 4.99 6.43 -24.95
N ASP A 73 5.87 5.74 -25.67
CA ASP A 73 5.83 4.27 -25.75
C ASP A 73 6.18 3.63 -24.38
N LEU A 74 7.15 4.21 -23.68
CA LEU A 74 7.49 3.78 -22.31
C LEU A 74 6.28 3.93 -21.37
N LEU A 75 5.57 5.06 -21.41
CA LEU A 75 4.37 5.28 -20.59
C LEU A 75 3.27 4.26 -20.92
N SER A 76 3.07 3.97 -22.19
CA SER A 76 2.10 2.98 -22.65
C SER A 76 2.46 1.58 -22.14
N TRP A 77 3.74 1.23 -22.16
CA TRP A 77 4.23 -0.06 -21.61
C TRP A 77 4.05 -0.11 -20.09
N LEU A 78 4.47 0.93 -19.36
CA LEU A 78 4.33 1.01 -17.90
C LEU A 78 2.87 0.80 -17.47
N SER A 79 1.92 1.44 -18.18
CA SER A 79 0.49 1.33 -17.85
C SER A 79 -0.09 -0.08 -18.08
N ARG A 80 0.53 -0.85 -19.00
CA ARG A 80 0.14 -2.26 -19.22
C ARG A 80 0.70 -3.20 -18.15
N GLN A 81 1.89 -2.93 -17.62
CA GLN A 81 2.59 -3.80 -16.68
C GLN A 81 2.21 -3.53 -15.21
N TYR A 82 1.88 -2.29 -14.89
CA TYR A 82 1.77 -1.82 -13.50
C TYR A 82 0.43 -1.12 -13.25
N ALA A 83 0.04 -1.08 -11.99
CA ALA A 83 -1.14 -0.35 -11.50
C ALA A 83 -0.74 0.51 -10.30
N ILE A 84 -1.29 1.71 -10.21
CA ILE A 84 -1.10 2.59 -9.05
C ILE A 84 -1.91 2.03 -7.87
N LEU A 85 -1.31 2.00 -6.68
CA LEU A 85 -1.93 1.41 -5.49
C LEU A 85 -3.00 2.30 -4.84
N THR A 86 -2.89 3.60 -5.02
CA THR A 86 -3.71 4.56 -4.26
C THR A 86 -5.12 4.80 -4.80
N ASP A 87 -5.39 4.55 -6.10
CA ASP A 87 -6.72 4.84 -6.68
C ASP A 87 -7.00 4.07 -7.98
N GLY A 88 -7.41 2.91 -7.87
CA GLY A 88 -7.93 1.89 -8.75
C GLY A 88 -8.17 2.04 -10.25
N GLU A 89 -7.42 2.85 -11.04
CA GLU A 89 -7.60 2.87 -12.52
C GLU A 89 -6.30 3.10 -13.31
N ASN A 90 -6.07 2.26 -14.31
CA ASN A 90 -4.86 2.25 -15.16
C ASN A 90 -4.65 3.52 -15.99
N ALA A 91 -5.72 4.23 -16.29
CA ALA A 91 -5.67 5.51 -17.03
C ALA A 91 -4.90 6.60 -16.25
N LYS A 92 -4.72 6.42 -14.92
CA LYS A 92 -4.07 7.41 -14.07
C LYS A 92 -2.55 7.47 -14.25
N LEU A 93 -1.88 6.33 -14.50
CA LEU A 93 -0.41 6.33 -14.63
C LEU A 93 0.03 7.11 -15.87
N THR A 94 -0.56 6.83 -17.02
CA THR A 94 -0.27 7.53 -18.27
C THR A 94 -0.59 9.03 -18.14
N ARG A 95 -1.74 9.36 -17.56
CA ARG A 95 -2.15 10.75 -17.32
C ARG A 95 -1.22 11.45 -16.34
N MET A 96 -0.88 10.78 -15.23
CA MET A 96 -0.02 11.35 -14.17
C MET A 96 1.37 11.68 -14.70
N LEU A 97 1.94 10.80 -15.53
CA LEU A 97 3.26 10.95 -16.11
C LEU A 97 3.24 11.66 -17.48
N SER A 98 2.09 12.14 -17.97
CA SER A 98 2.05 12.86 -19.23
C SER A 98 2.91 14.15 -19.15
N PRO A 99 3.60 14.54 -20.25
CA PRO A 99 4.41 15.76 -20.24
C PRO A 99 3.64 17.01 -19.80
N GLU A 100 2.36 17.12 -20.18
CA GLU A 100 1.51 18.24 -19.77
C GLU A 100 1.28 18.26 -18.27
N ASN A 101 0.95 17.11 -17.67
CA ASN A 101 0.67 17.02 -16.24
C ASN A 101 1.95 17.23 -15.42
N LEU A 102 3.08 16.68 -15.87
CA LEU A 102 4.38 16.89 -15.22
C LEU A 102 4.76 18.37 -15.20
N ARG A 103 4.57 19.08 -16.33
CA ARG A 103 4.80 20.52 -16.45
C ARG A 103 3.85 21.34 -15.57
N ALA A 104 2.63 20.85 -15.34
CA ALA A 104 1.67 21.52 -14.46
C ALA A 104 2.01 21.38 -12.99
N GLN A 105 2.54 20.22 -12.58
CA GLN A 105 2.84 19.91 -11.18
C GLN A 105 4.25 20.34 -10.75
N LEU A 106 5.25 20.13 -11.64
CA LEU A 106 6.67 20.42 -11.37
C LEU A 106 7.01 21.81 -11.94
N LYS A 107 6.89 22.84 -11.10
CA LYS A 107 7.17 24.23 -11.51
C LYS A 107 8.66 24.54 -11.42
N THR A 108 9.12 25.47 -12.25
CA THR A 108 10.50 25.99 -12.25
C THR A 108 10.88 26.47 -10.85
N PRO A 109 12.04 26.06 -10.33
CA PRO A 109 12.52 26.67 -9.10
C PRO A 109 12.69 28.16 -9.31
N UNK A 110 11.85 28.86 -8.76
CA UNK A 110 11.88 30.23 -8.94
C UNK A 110 13.21 30.70 -8.57
N UNK A 111 13.74 31.09 -9.40
CA UNK A 111 14.99 31.57 -9.27
C UNK A 111 15.07 32.40 -8.13
N UNK A 112 14.85 32.23 -7.48
CA UNK A 112 15.16 32.98 -6.41
C UNK A 112 15.72 32.25 -5.36
N UNK A 113 16.39 32.50 -5.04
CA UNK A 113 16.88 32.11 -3.89
C UNK A 113 15.96 32.19 -2.81
N ALA A 114 15.14 31.82 -2.73
CA ALA A 114 14.37 31.88 -1.51
C ALA A 114 14.32 30.48 -0.88
N GLN A 115 15.01 30.35 0.22
CA GLN A 115 14.71 29.41 1.31
C GLN A 115 14.07 28.07 0.90
N LEU A 116 14.82 27.00 1.11
CA LEU A 116 14.36 25.60 1.16
C LEU A 116 13.06 25.50 1.98
N LYS A 117 11.94 25.69 1.31
CA LYS A 117 10.63 25.28 1.82
C LYS A 117 10.16 24.06 1.05
N GLU A 118 10.16 22.98 1.77
CA GLU A 118 9.62 21.62 1.58
C GLU A 118 8.67 21.39 0.39
N GLU A 119 8.97 20.33 -0.36
CA GLU A 119 8.02 19.32 -0.83
C GLU A 119 7.32 19.48 -2.20
N LYS A 120 7.77 20.34 -3.14
CA LYS A 120 7.22 20.26 -4.51
C LYS A 120 8.27 20.04 -5.61
N ASP A 121 9.43 19.55 -5.23
CA ASP A 121 10.53 19.34 -6.18
C ASP A 121 10.52 17.92 -6.80
N SER A 122 9.58 17.07 -6.42
CA SER A 122 9.43 15.73 -6.99
C SER A 122 8.01 15.20 -6.83
N ILE A 123 7.63 14.26 -7.65
CA ILE A 123 6.37 13.51 -7.53
C ILE A 123 6.72 12.11 -7.07
N LYS A 124 6.06 11.62 -6.01
CA LYS A 124 6.24 10.25 -5.48
C LYS A 124 4.91 9.51 -5.45
N PHE A 125 4.95 8.24 -5.84
CA PHE A 125 3.77 7.37 -5.75
C PHE A 125 4.18 5.89 -5.74
N GLU A 126 3.37 5.09 -5.07
CA GLU A 126 3.51 3.64 -5.07
C GLU A 126 2.75 3.02 -6.23
N TYR A 127 3.36 2.00 -6.82
CA TYR A 127 2.76 1.21 -7.89
C TYR A 127 3.18 -0.26 -7.74
N ALA A 128 2.43 -1.15 -8.34
CA ALA A 128 2.70 -2.58 -8.25
C ALA A 128 2.52 -3.25 -9.59
N THR A 129 3.14 -4.43 -9.77
CA THR A 129 2.79 -5.33 -10.87
C THR A 129 1.31 -5.72 -10.76
N ARG A 130 0.67 -6.01 -11.90
CA ARG A 130 -0.77 -6.33 -11.93
C ARG A 130 -1.13 -7.56 -11.10
N ASP A 131 -0.21 -8.50 -10.92
CA ASP A 131 -0.38 -9.65 -10.05
C ASP A 131 -0.14 -9.32 -8.55
N ARG A 132 0.22 -8.08 -8.26
CA ARG A 132 0.52 -7.55 -6.91
C ARG A 132 1.64 -8.28 -6.17
N LYS A 133 2.58 -8.89 -6.90
CA LYS A 133 3.74 -9.56 -6.29
C LYS A 133 4.91 -8.63 -6.04
N ASN A 134 5.06 -7.60 -6.88
CA ASN A 134 6.15 -6.63 -6.74
C ASN A 134 5.57 -5.25 -6.50
N PHE A 135 6.07 -4.59 -5.46
CA PHE A 135 5.67 -3.24 -5.03
C PHE A 135 6.86 -2.30 -5.24
N LEU A 136 6.60 -1.16 -5.83
CA LEU A 136 7.64 -0.23 -6.25
C LEU A 136 7.24 1.20 -5.87
N MET A 137 8.24 2.01 -5.54
CA MET A 137 8.09 3.46 -5.33
C MET A 137 8.69 4.17 -6.55
N MET A 138 7.88 4.95 -7.25
CA MET A 138 8.34 5.85 -8.31
C MET A 138 8.59 7.23 -7.71
N THR A 139 9.79 7.77 -7.97
CA THR A 139 10.10 9.18 -7.71
C THR A 139 10.44 9.84 -9.04
N VAL A 140 9.70 10.88 -9.40
CA VAL A 140 9.93 11.68 -10.62
C VAL A 140 10.56 12.98 -10.20
N VAL A 141 11.78 13.22 -10.67
CA VAL A 141 12.61 14.40 -10.33
C VAL A 141 12.81 15.24 -11.60
N PRO A 142 12.44 16.52 -11.58
CA PRO A 142 12.76 17.42 -12.69
C PRO A 142 14.24 17.78 -12.67
N VAL A 143 14.91 17.69 -13.83
CA VAL A 143 16.36 17.92 -13.95
C VAL A 143 16.74 18.93 -15.03
N GLY A 144 15.83 19.29 -15.93
CA GLY A 144 16.12 20.25 -17.01
C GLY A 144 14.97 21.18 -17.34
N TRP A 145 15.28 22.46 -17.52
CA TRP A 145 14.33 23.49 -17.98
C TRP A 145 14.93 24.31 -19.11
N GLN A 146 14.10 24.68 -20.08
CA GLN A 146 14.44 25.67 -21.10
C GLN A 146 13.33 26.72 -21.16
N ASN A 147 13.70 27.99 -21.07
CA ASN A 147 12.74 29.11 -21.11
C ASN A 147 11.59 28.95 -20.07
N GLY A 148 11.90 28.43 -18.88
CA GLY A 148 10.91 28.21 -17.82
C GLY A 148 10.00 26.98 -18.03
N ARG A 149 10.22 26.20 -19.07
CA ARG A 149 9.46 24.98 -19.37
C ARG A 149 10.28 23.74 -19.01
N LEU A 150 9.66 22.79 -18.32
CA LEU A 150 10.29 21.50 -17.98
C LEU A 150 10.57 20.70 -19.26
N THR A 151 11.84 20.34 -19.48
CA THR A 151 12.29 19.58 -20.65
C THR A 151 12.82 18.20 -20.30
N GLN A 152 13.37 18.02 -19.09
CA GLN A 152 13.97 16.74 -18.72
C GLN A 152 13.58 16.34 -17.30
N ILE A 153 13.34 15.04 -17.12
CA ILE A 153 13.06 14.41 -15.81
C ILE A 153 13.93 13.15 -15.64
N ILE A 154 14.14 12.77 -14.40
CA ILE A 154 14.60 11.41 -14.04
C ILE A 154 13.47 10.71 -13.29
N MET A 155 13.11 9.52 -13.73
CA MET A 155 12.20 8.62 -13.03
C MET A 155 13.03 7.55 -12.31
N ILE A 156 12.93 7.48 -11.00
CA ILE A 156 13.65 6.53 -10.15
C ILE A 156 12.64 5.51 -9.64
N SER A 157 12.94 4.23 -9.83
CA SER A 157 12.11 3.12 -9.37
C SER A 157 12.86 2.32 -8.30
N GLN A 158 12.27 2.22 -7.13
CA GLN A 158 12.80 1.51 -5.97
C GLN A 158 11.92 0.32 -5.62
N ASP A 159 12.51 -0.87 -5.46
CA ASP A 159 11.77 -2.07 -5.05
C ASP A 159 11.42 -2.00 -3.56
N MET A 160 10.13 -2.01 -3.27
CA MET A 160 9.54 -1.96 -1.93
C MET A 160 8.94 -3.31 -1.52
N SER A 161 9.08 -4.35 -2.34
CA SER A 161 8.42 -5.65 -2.11
C SER A 161 8.83 -6.27 -0.78
N GLY A 162 10.12 -6.18 -0.43
CA GLY A 162 10.61 -6.64 0.87
C GLY A 162 9.96 -5.89 2.05
N GLN A 163 9.81 -4.58 1.94
CA GLN A 163 9.16 -3.76 2.97
C GLN A 163 7.66 -4.10 3.08
N HIS A 164 6.98 -4.28 1.95
CA HIS A 164 5.56 -4.70 1.94
C HIS A 164 5.38 -6.06 2.60
N ILE A 165 6.22 -7.05 2.27
CA ILE A 165 6.20 -8.38 2.90
C ILE A 165 6.40 -8.25 4.42
N LEU A 166 7.42 -7.51 4.85
CA LEU A 166 7.69 -7.30 6.29
C LEU A 166 6.51 -6.61 6.99
N GLN A 167 5.90 -5.64 6.34
CA GLN A 167 4.74 -4.93 6.88
C GLN A 167 3.50 -5.84 6.95
N GLU A 168 3.28 -6.66 5.92
CA GLU A 168 2.21 -7.67 5.91
C GLU A 168 2.41 -8.68 7.08
N LEU A 169 3.62 -9.24 7.22
CA LEU A 169 3.97 -10.15 8.31
C LEU A 169 3.81 -9.48 9.69
N ALA A 170 4.14 -8.20 9.80
CA ALA A 170 4.00 -7.44 11.05
C ALA A 170 2.54 -7.12 11.39
N ASN A 171 1.64 -7.09 10.40
CA ASN A 171 0.25 -6.65 10.56
C ASN A 171 -0.77 -7.78 10.52
N THR A 172 -0.36 -9.01 10.15
CA THR A 172 -1.26 -10.16 10.08
C THR A 172 -0.98 -11.16 11.20
N ASP A 173 -1.98 -11.97 11.51
CA ASP A 173 -1.86 -13.13 12.39
C ASP A 173 -1.35 -14.31 11.57
N GLY A 174 -0.23 -14.90 11.96
CA GLY A 174 0.46 -15.96 11.21
C GLY A 174 -0.34 -17.26 11.08
N LEU A 175 -1.33 -17.51 11.93
CA LEU A 175 -2.16 -18.72 11.83
C LEU A 175 -3.35 -18.51 10.88
N THR A 176 -4.08 -17.43 11.04
CA THR A 176 -5.39 -17.23 10.38
C THR A 176 -5.29 -16.37 9.11
N GLY A 177 -4.22 -15.58 8.97
CA GLY A 177 -4.07 -14.61 7.88
C GLY A 177 -4.93 -13.35 8.05
N LEU A 178 -5.72 -13.24 9.12
CA LEU A 178 -6.44 -12.02 9.47
C LEU A 178 -5.45 -10.96 9.95
N LEU A 179 -5.87 -9.72 10.03
CA LEU A 179 -5.11 -8.66 10.67
C LEU A 179 -4.92 -8.96 12.17
N ASN A 180 -3.79 -8.58 12.73
CA ASN A 180 -3.47 -8.84 14.12
C ASN A 180 -3.90 -7.70 15.05
N LYS A 181 -3.78 -7.90 16.36
CA LYS A 181 -4.10 -6.91 17.39
C LYS A 181 -3.32 -5.59 17.21
N ARG A 182 -2.04 -5.68 16.83
CA ARG A 182 -1.21 -4.47 16.60
C ARG A 182 -1.83 -3.58 15.51
N TYR A 183 -2.28 -4.20 14.42
CA TYR A 183 -2.91 -3.45 13.31
C TYR A 183 -4.30 -2.93 13.71
N PHE A 184 -5.06 -3.69 14.51
CA PHE A 184 -6.32 -3.23 15.12
C PHE A 184 -6.12 -1.91 15.87
N ASP A 185 -5.11 -1.85 16.76
CA ASP A 185 -4.80 -0.66 17.54
C ASP A 185 -4.42 0.55 16.64
N ALA A 186 -3.70 0.29 15.55
CA ALA A 186 -3.30 1.34 14.59
C ALA A 186 -4.50 1.88 13.81
N VAL A 187 -5.34 0.99 13.28
CA VAL A 187 -6.52 1.36 12.47
C VAL A 187 -7.54 2.12 13.31
N THR A 188 -7.88 1.62 14.50
CA THR A 188 -8.88 2.26 15.36
C THR A 188 -8.43 3.66 15.79
N ARG A 189 -7.15 3.85 16.16
CA ARG A 189 -6.61 5.19 16.46
C ARG A 189 -6.68 6.13 15.24
N ALA A 190 -6.38 5.63 14.05
CA ALA A 190 -6.43 6.44 12.83
C ALA A 190 -7.87 6.88 12.52
N LEU A 191 -8.86 5.99 12.66
CA LEU A 191 -10.27 6.29 12.42
C LEU A 191 -10.79 7.32 13.42
N VAL A 192 -10.43 7.18 14.70
CA VAL A 192 -10.79 8.16 15.75
C VAL A 192 -10.16 9.53 15.45
N HIS A 193 -8.89 9.57 15.07
CA HIS A 193 -8.20 10.80 14.69
C HIS A 193 -8.84 11.51 13.49
N GLN A 194 -9.37 10.72 12.53
CA GLN A 194 -10.05 11.22 11.33
C GLN A 194 -11.55 11.52 11.59
N GLU A 195 -12.03 11.30 12.79
CA GLU A 195 -13.46 11.41 13.17
C GLU A 195 -14.36 10.52 12.27
N GLN A 196 -13.80 9.43 11.76
CA GLN A 196 -14.50 8.51 10.86
C GLN A 196 -15.37 7.54 11.67
N ALA A 197 -16.68 7.57 11.45
CA ALA A 197 -17.62 6.66 12.12
C ALA A 197 -17.32 5.19 11.78
N PHE A 198 -17.45 4.31 12.78
CA PHE A 198 -17.29 2.85 12.62
C PHE A 198 -18.07 2.10 13.68
N VAL A 199 -18.31 0.80 13.43
CA VAL A 199 -18.84 -0.14 14.42
C VAL A 199 -17.82 -1.24 14.67
N LEU A 200 -17.48 -1.44 15.93
CA LEU A 200 -16.63 -2.54 16.39
C LEU A 200 -17.48 -3.69 16.89
N PHE A 201 -17.28 -4.88 16.33
CA PHE A 201 -17.81 -6.15 16.81
C PHE A 201 -16.66 -6.92 17.45
N TYR A 202 -16.79 -7.31 18.73
CA TYR A 202 -15.79 -8.10 19.46
C TYR A 202 -16.37 -9.49 19.71
N LEU A 203 -15.59 -10.53 19.42
CA LEU A 203 -16.06 -11.92 19.36
C LEU A 203 -15.13 -12.86 20.11
N ASP A 204 -15.73 -13.90 20.71
CA ASP A 204 -15.03 -15.00 21.38
C ASP A 204 -15.72 -16.31 20.99
N LEU A 205 -14.93 -17.35 20.69
CA LEU A 205 -15.49 -18.67 20.32
C LEU A 205 -15.89 -19.47 21.57
N ASP A 206 -17.16 -19.85 21.63
CA ASP A 206 -17.70 -20.53 22.78
C ASP A 206 -17.08 -21.93 22.96
N ARG A 207 -16.50 -22.17 24.14
CA ARG A 207 -15.89 -23.46 24.52
C ARG A 207 -14.82 -23.95 23.54
N PHE A 208 -14.06 -23.07 22.87
CA PHE A 208 -12.97 -23.45 21.95
C PHE A 208 -11.93 -24.35 22.64
N LYS A 209 -11.65 -24.13 23.91
CA LYS A 209 -10.78 -25.00 24.70
C LYS A 209 -11.22 -26.48 24.66
N SER A 210 -12.53 -26.75 24.72
CA SER A 210 -13.05 -28.13 24.65
C SER A 210 -12.75 -28.79 23.29
N VAL A 211 -12.71 -27.99 22.20
CA VAL A 211 -12.31 -28.51 20.88
C VAL A 211 -10.84 -28.96 20.93
N ASN A 212 -9.97 -28.12 21.49
CA ASN A 212 -8.54 -28.46 21.66
C ASN A 212 -8.35 -29.71 22.54
N ASP A 213 -9.05 -29.75 23.64
CA ASP A 213 -8.95 -30.89 24.62
C ASP A 213 -9.46 -32.21 23.99
N THR A 214 -10.46 -32.15 23.09
CA THR A 214 -11.07 -33.33 22.47
C THR A 214 -10.34 -33.78 21.19
N TYR A 215 -9.96 -32.82 20.32
CA TYR A 215 -9.48 -33.11 18.96
C TYR A 215 -8.02 -32.74 18.75
N GLY A 216 -7.39 -32.11 19.73
CA GLY A 216 -5.99 -31.66 19.66
C GLY A 216 -5.84 -30.28 19.04
N HIS A 217 -4.70 -29.63 19.34
CA HIS A 217 -4.40 -28.25 18.90
C HIS A 217 -4.37 -28.11 17.38
N GLU A 218 -3.90 -29.13 16.65
CA GLU A 218 -3.86 -29.08 15.18
C GLU A 218 -5.28 -28.92 14.56
N VAL A 219 -6.26 -29.59 15.13
CA VAL A 219 -7.67 -29.46 14.69
C VAL A 219 -8.24 -28.10 15.11
N GLY A 220 -7.91 -27.65 16.31
CA GLY A 220 -8.27 -26.30 16.78
C GLY A 220 -7.72 -25.21 15.87
N ASP A 221 -6.45 -25.32 15.46
CA ASP A 221 -5.81 -24.36 14.55
C ASP A 221 -6.54 -24.31 13.18
N LYS A 222 -6.85 -25.46 12.61
CA LYS A 222 -7.63 -25.56 11.36
C LYS A 222 -9.03 -24.98 11.51
N LEU A 223 -9.66 -25.17 12.68
CA LEU A 223 -10.97 -24.57 12.99
C LEU A 223 -10.85 -23.04 13.05
N LEU A 224 -9.82 -22.50 13.73
CA LEU A 224 -9.56 -21.04 13.75
C LEU A 224 -9.37 -20.46 12.35
N GLN A 225 -8.65 -21.16 11.48
CA GLN A 225 -8.48 -20.77 10.06
C GLN A 225 -9.82 -20.77 9.32
N ALA A 226 -10.65 -21.75 9.57
CA ALA A 226 -11.97 -21.85 8.91
C ALA A 226 -12.94 -20.77 9.42
N VAL A 227 -12.92 -20.49 10.73
CA VAL A 227 -13.68 -19.38 11.34
C VAL A 227 -13.23 -18.04 10.73
N ALA A 228 -11.93 -17.81 10.63
CA ALA A 228 -11.37 -16.59 10.03
C ALA A 228 -11.91 -16.33 8.62
N LYS A 229 -11.96 -17.36 7.77
CA LYS A 229 -12.52 -17.27 6.40
C LYS A 229 -14.03 -16.90 6.42
N ARG A 230 -14.79 -17.46 7.35
CA ARG A 230 -16.20 -17.10 7.50
C ARG A 230 -16.40 -15.67 7.97
N LEU A 231 -15.58 -15.22 8.93
CA LEU A 231 -15.64 -13.84 9.42
C LEU A 231 -15.32 -12.85 8.30
N GLN A 232 -14.32 -13.16 7.45
CA GLN A 232 -14.02 -12.37 6.26
C GLN A 232 -15.24 -12.27 5.32
N SER A 233 -16.02 -13.34 5.16
CA SER A 233 -17.22 -13.31 4.30
C SER A 233 -18.37 -12.48 4.90
N CYS A 234 -18.31 -12.14 6.19
CA CYS A 234 -19.29 -11.29 6.86
C CYS A 234 -19.06 -9.79 6.66
N ILE A 235 -17.97 -9.39 6.04
CA ILE A 235 -17.56 -7.98 5.92
C ILE A 235 -17.35 -7.59 4.45
N ARG A 236 -17.34 -6.27 4.18
CA ARG A 236 -17.08 -5.69 2.85
C ARG A 236 -15.57 -5.49 2.67
N ASN A 237 -15.13 -5.22 1.43
CA ASN A 237 -13.71 -4.97 1.12
C ASN A 237 -13.11 -3.78 1.90
N GLN A 238 -13.92 -2.82 2.28
CA GLN A 238 -13.48 -1.64 3.04
C GLN A 238 -13.46 -1.85 4.55
N ASP A 239 -14.00 -2.97 5.05
CA ASP A 239 -14.08 -3.32 6.46
C ASP A 239 -12.86 -4.17 6.86
N TYR A 240 -12.66 -4.37 8.14
CA TYR A 240 -11.49 -5.09 8.67
C TYR A 240 -11.91 -6.28 9.54
N ALA A 241 -11.17 -7.38 9.41
CA ALA A 241 -11.28 -8.54 10.29
C ALA A 241 -9.95 -8.81 10.98
N PHE A 242 -9.98 -9.01 12.29
CA PHE A 242 -8.80 -9.16 13.13
C PHE A 242 -8.89 -10.43 13.97
N ARG A 243 -7.73 -11.02 14.27
CA ARG A 243 -7.58 -11.95 15.39
C ARG A 243 -6.87 -11.22 16.52
N MET A 244 -7.53 -11.15 17.68
CA MET A 244 -7.04 -10.40 18.84
C MET A 244 -6.09 -11.25 19.68
N GLY A 245 -6.23 -12.58 19.61
CA GLY A 245 -5.40 -13.57 20.27
C GLY A 245 -6.22 -14.78 20.67
N GLY A 246 -5.61 -15.95 20.77
CA GLY A 246 -6.34 -17.17 21.17
C GLY A 246 -7.54 -17.45 20.27
N ASP A 247 -8.73 -17.41 20.87
CA ASP A 247 -10.05 -17.61 20.24
C ASP A 247 -10.87 -16.31 20.10
N GLU A 248 -10.21 -15.16 20.31
CA GLU A 248 -10.82 -13.82 20.21
C GLU A 248 -10.60 -13.20 18.83
N PHE A 249 -11.67 -12.64 18.28
CA PHE A 249 -11.69 -11.96 16.98
C PHE A 249 -12.35 -10.58 17.11
N ALA A 250 -12.10 -9.71 16.14
CA ALA A 250 -12.83 -8.46 16.01
C ALA A 250 -13.16 -8.19 14.54
N LEU A 251 -14.33 -7.60 14.28
CA LEU A 251 -14.68 -7.04 12.97
C LEU A 251 -14.92 -5.55 13.15
N LEU A 252 -14.45 -4.75 12.22
CA LEU A 252 -14.63 -3.31 12.24
C LEU A 252 -15.25 -2.91 10.90
N THR A 253 -16.48 -2.40 10.95
CA THR A 253 -17.19 -1.93 9.75
C THR A 253 -17.14 -0.40 9.69
N ILE A 254 -16.74 0.12 8.53
CA ILE A 254 -16.57 1.55 8.30
C ILE A 254 -17.93 2.18 7.97
N GLY A 255 -18.20 3.31 8.62
CA GLY A 255 -19.41 4.09 8.45
C GLY A 255 -20.37 3.95 9.62
N ALA A 256 -21.35 4.85 9.66
CA ALA A 256 -22.39 4.85 10.68
C ALA A 256 -23.36 3.67 10.46
N MET A 257 -23.88 3.13 11.55
CA MET A 257 -24.83 2.02 11.56
C MET A 257 -25.78 2.22 12.73
N SER A 258 -27.07 1.97 12.56
CA SER A 258 -28.00 2.06 13.69
C SER A 258 -27.80 0.86 14.67
N PRO A 259 -28.19 1.00 15.93
CA PRO A 259 -28.11 -0.13 16.87
C PRO A 259 -28.86 -1.38 16.39
N GLU A 260 -29.99 -1.21 15.70
CA GLU A 260 -30.78 -2.31 15.14
C GLU A 260 -30.04 -3.03 14.03
N GLU A 261 -29.36 -2.30 13.16
CA GLU A 261 -28.51 -2.87 12.11
C GLU A 261 -27.32 -3.63 12.70
N ALA A 262 -26.70 -3.07 13.74
CA ALA A 262 -25.60 -3.71 14.44
C ALA A 262 -26.07 -5.01 15.13
N HIS A 263 -27.26 -5.04 15.73
CA HIS A 263 -27.84 -6.27 16.29
C HIS A 263 -28.08 -7.33 15.21
N ARG A 264 -28.67 -6.95 14.06
CA ARG A 264 -28.86 -7.88 12.93
C ARG A 264 -27.50 -8.43 12.42
N LYS A 265 -26.47 -7.59 12.44
CA LYS A 265 -25.12 -7.99 12.05
C LYS A 265 -24.54 -9.01 13.05
N VAL A 266 -24.73 -8.82 14.35
CA VAL A 266 -24.36 -9.80 15.39
C VAL A 266 -25.03 -11.15 15.11
N GLU A 267 -26.35 -11.15 14.87
CA GLU A 267 -27.10 -12.38 14.56
C GLU A 267 -26.54 -13.10 13.32
N LEU A 268 -26.26 -12.34 12.27
CA LEU A 268 -25.66 -12.88 11.05
C LEU A 268 -24.28 -13.50 11.32
N ILE A 269 -23.43 -12.80 12.07
CA ILE A 269 -22.08 -13.28 12.44
C ILE A 269 -22.21 -14.60 13.23
N CYS A 270 -23.02 -14.61 14.29
CA CYS A 270 -23.21 -15.79 15.13
C CYS A 270 -23.72 -16.98 14.32
N LYS A 271 -24.72 -16.76 13.48
CA LYS A 271 -25.30 -17.80 12.60
C LYS A 271 -24.25 -18.34 11.61
N THR A 272 -23.43 -17.45 11.02
CA THR A 272 -22.40 -17.82 10.03
C THR A 272 -21.29 -18.64 10.69
N VAL A 273 -20.85 -18.25 11.89
CA VAL A 273 -19.82 -18.97 12.64
C VAL A 273 -20.36 -20.32 13.12
N ALA A 274 -21.62 -20.42 13.58
CA ALA A 274 -22.20 -21.63 14.10
C ALA A 274 -22.48 -22.71 13.04
N ALA A 275 -22.44 -22.41 11.75
CA ALA A 275 -22.62 -23.38 10.68
C ALA A 275 -21.53 -24.48 10.75
N PRO A 276 -21.84 -25.75 10.42
CA PRO A 276 -20.89 -26.85 10.57
C PRO A 276 -19.60 -26.67 9.74
N TYR A 277 -18.48 -27.14 10.29
CA TYR A 277 -17.14 -27.10 9.70
C TYR A 277 -16.66 -28.51 9.39
N HIS A 278 -16.20 -28.76 8.17
CA HIS A 278 -15.50 -30.00 7.81
C HIS A 278 -14.01 -29.75 8.05
N VAL A 279 -13.47 -30.22 9.16
CA VAL A 279 -12.08 -30.00 9.58
C VAL A 279 -11.42 -31.33 9.92
N ALA A 280 -10.31 -31.66 9.23
CA ALA A 280 -9.53 -32.88 9.47
C ALA A 280 -10.37 -34.18 9.47
N GLY A 281 -11.38 -34.26 8.62
CA GLY A 281 -12.26 -35.43 8.50
C GLY A 281 -13.39 -35.49 9.52
N SER A 282 -13.46 -34.50 10.42
CA SER A 282 -14.54 -34.39 11.43
C SER A 282 -15.52 -33.27 11.06
N LEU A 283 -16.78 -33.46 11.45
CA LEU A 283 -17.79 -32.42 11.37
C LEU A 283 -17.91 -31.75 12.75
N LEU A 284 -17.51 -30.49 12.81
CA LEU A 284 -17.47 -29.70 14.05
C LEU A 284 -18.45 -28.53 13.96
N THR A 285 -19.03 -28.18 15.10
CA THR A 285 -19.79 -26.93 15.27
C THR A 285 -19.18 -26.15 16.42
N ILE A 286 -19.17 -24.83 16.32
CA ILE A 286 -18.68 -23.95 17.39
C ILE A 286 -19.54 -22.69 17.40
N GLY A 287 -20.01 -22.31 18.59
CA GLY A 287 -20.71 -21.04 18.77
C GLY A 287 -19.74 -19.87 18.89
N THR A 288 -20.27 -18.68 18.82
CA THR A 288 -19.52 -17.46 19.13
C THR A 288 -20.40 -16.49 19.89
N SER A 289 -19.82 -15.88 20.89
CA SER A 289 -20.40 -14.76 21.63
C SER A 289 -19.87 -13.45 21.03
N CYS A 290 -20.77 -12.51 20.75
CA CYS A 290 -20.45 -11.27 20.06
C CYS A 290 -21.07 -10.06 20.75
N GLY A 291 -20.29 -9.01 20.95
CA GLY A 291 -20.74 -7.70 21.41
C GLY A 291 -20.31 -6.63 20.43
N PHE A 292 -21.01 -5.50 20.40
CA PHE A 292 -20.65 -4.39 19.51
C PHE A 292 -20.68 -3.05 20.23
N ALA A 293 -19.96 -2.07 19.65
CA ALA A 293 -20.02 -0.65 20.08
C ALA A 293 -19.89 0.28 18.87
N LEU A 294 -20.58 1.41 18.97
CA LEU A 294 -20.72 2.42 17.89
C LEU A 294 -19.85 3.63 18.18
N TYR A 295 -18.94 3.97 17.27
CA TYR A 295 -18.16 5.21 17.33
C TYR A 295 -18.73 6.20 16.30
N PRO A 296 -18.97 7.48 16.67
CA PRO A 296 -18.64 8.12 17.96
C PRO A 296 -19.76 8.07 19.03
N GLU A 297 -20.92 7.51 18.73
CA GLU A 297 -22.14 7.60 19.53
C GLU A 297 -21.96 7.10 20.98
N GLU A 298 -21.18 6.04 21.18
CA GLU A 298 -21.06 5.36 22.48
C GLU A 298 -19.70 5.59 23.14
N GLY A 299 -18.77 6.27 22.44
CA GLY A 299 -17.47 6.57 22.99
C GLY A 299 -16.67 7.49 22.09
N THR A 300 -15.74 8.22 22.70
CA THR A 300 -14.91 9.22 22.02
C THR A 300 -13.47 8.76 21.77
N ASP A 301 -13.12 7.57 22.24
CA ASP A 301 -11.78 7.00 22.13
C ASP A 301 -11.84 5.49 21.93
N THR A 302 -10.78 4.95 21.41
CA THR A 302 -10.61 3.52 21.08
C THR A 302 -10.81 2.62 22.30
N ASP A 303 -10.26 2.98 23.45
CA ASP A 303 -10.29 2.15 24.67
C ASP A 303 -11.70 2.01 25.19
N LYS A 304 -12.47 3.10 25.18
CA LYS A 304 -13.89 3.07 25.62
C LYS A 304 -14.74 2.20 24.71
N ILE A 305 -14.59 2.34 23.39
CA ILE A 305 -15.32 1.53 22.39
C ILE A 305 -14.97 0.05 22.53
N THR A 306 -13.69 -0.27 22.67
CA THR A 306 -13.22 -1.66 22.80
C THR A 306 -13.77 -2.29 24.09
N ARG A 307 -13.64 -1.59 25.22
CA ARG A 307 -14.18 -2.08 26.51
C ARG A 307 -15.69 -2.29 26.45
N LEU A 308 -16.44 -1.42 25.81
CA LEU A 308 -17.90 -1.55 25.70
C LEU A 308 -18.30 -2.77 24.86
N ALA A 309 -17.64 -2.96 23.71
CA ALA A 309 -17.88 -4.14 22.85
C ALA A 309 -17.55 -5.45 23.59
N ASP A 310 -16.40 -5.48 24.28
CA ASP A 310 -15.96 -6.64 25.10
C ASP A 310 -16.96 -6.94 26.23
N GLN A 311 -17.38 -5.95 27.00
CA GLN A 311 -18.38 -6.12 28.07
C GLN A 311 -19.70 -6.71 27.54
N ARG A 312 -20.13 -6.27 26.37
CA ARG A 312 -21.35 -6.78 25.72
C ARG A 312 -21.16 -8.21 25.22
N MET A 313 -20.01 -8.52 24.66
CA MET A 313 -19.63 -9.89 24.25
C MET A 313 -19.63 -10.81 25.47
N TYR A 314 -19.03 -10.38 26.58
CA TYR A 314 -18.99 -11.18 27.83
C TYR A 314 -20.41 -11.43 28.38
N LYS A 315 -21.30 -10.43 28.36
CA LYS A 315 -22.73 -10.63 28.76
C LYS A 315 -23.43 -11.61 27.84
N HIS A 316 -23.16 -11.56 26.53
CA HIS A 316 -23.68 -12.51 25.55
C HIS A 316 -23.20 -13.93 25.88
N LYS A 317 -21.90 -14.08 26.16
CA LYS A 317 -21.26 -15.36 26.54
C LYS A 317 -21.92 -15.98 27.77
N GLN A 318 -22.16 -15.19 28.83
CA GLN A 318 -22.83 -15.67 30.03
C GLN A 318 -24.26 -16.22 29.74
N LYS A 319 -25.01 -15.50 28.90
CA LYS A 319 -26.38 -15.93 28.53
C LYS A 319 -26.36 -17.21 27.69
N SER A 320 -25.45 -17.29 26.71
CA SER A 320 -25.32 -18.47 25.83
C SER A 320 -24.96 -19.73 26.64
N HIS A 321 -23.99 -19.61 27.55
CA HIS A 321 -23.59 -20.72 28.41
C HIS A 321 -24.74 -21.18 29.36
N ALA A 322 -25.44 -20.23 29.97
CA ALA A 322 -26.59 -20.57 30.85
C ALA A 322 -27.70 -21.31 30.12
N LEU A 323 -28.00 -20.95 28.86
CA LEU A 323 -28.99 -21.63 28.03
C LEU A 323 -28.55 -23.04 27.59
N GLN A 324 -27.28 -23.20 27.26
CA GLN A 324 -26.70 -24.51 26.90
C GLN A 324 -26.71 -25.47 28.10
N ASP A 325 -26.34 -24.97 29.27
CA ASP A 325 -26.31 -25.79 30.51
C ASP A 325 -27.72 -26.21 30.94
N GLN A 326 -28.78 -25.50 30.50
CA GLN A 326 -30.20 -25.88 30.72
C GLN A 326 -30.74 -26.79 29.61
N GLY A 327 -29.95 -27.21 28.63
CA GLY A 327 -30.36 -28.08 27.54
C GLY A 327 -31.33 -27.44 26.54
N LEU A 328 -31.44 -26.12 26.52
CA LEU A 328 -32.37 -25.37 25.67
C LEU A 328 -31.77 -25.04 24.29
N TYR A 329 -30.52 -25.46 24.05
CA TYR A 329 -29.83 -25.35 22.75
C TYR A 329 -29.18 -26.72 22.44
N GLY A 330 -29.71 -27.42 21.45
CA GLY A 330 -29.13 -28.62 20.88
C GLY A 330 -28.70 -28.41 19.44
#